data_1c723727be06187b8a850bcee15d8e08
#
_entry.id   1c723727be06187b8a850bcee15d8e08
#
_cell.length_a   1.000
_cell.length_b   1.000
_cell.length_c   1.000
_cell.angle_alpha   90.00
_cell.angle_beta   90.00
_cell.angle_gamma   90.00
#
_symmetry.space_group_name_H-M   'P 1'
#
loop_
_entity.id
_entity.type
_entity.pdbx_description
1 polymer ?
#
loop_
_entity_poly.entity_id
_entity_poly.type
_entity_poly.pdbx_seq_one_letter_code
_entity_poly.pdbx_strand_id
1 'polypeptide(L)'
;MIALVNAIEPLRMANRVSGQSAYEWLVVSPDGEPVTASNGLMMTPTTRLGDAPDVDLVFICGGINVREAVSPALVTLLRRLAARRMPLGALCTGGYALAQAGLLDGHHATIHWENRSALREQFPRVLMSDRLFTIDRNRYTCSGGVAPLELMLKLIEVKLGPQVSQRVSAQLIVER
;
A
#
# COMPACT_ATOMS: atom_id res chain seq x y z
N MET A 1 -2.53 -10.54 4.75
CA MET A 1 -1.82 -11.36 3.72
C MET A 1 -2.27 -11.03 2.30
N ILE A 2 -3.54 -11.21 1.92
CA ILE A 2 -4.00 -11.07 0.53
C ILE A 2 -3.63 -9.71 -0.11
N ALA A 3 -3.83 -8.60 0.61
CA ALA A 3 -3.52 -7.27 0.10
C ALA A 3 -2.01 -7.08 -0.21
N LEU A 4 -1.13 -7.62 0.64
CA LEU A 4 0.31 -7.56 0.44
C LEU A 4 0.74 -8.37 -0.79
N VAL A 5 0.26 -9.59 -0.92
CA VAL A 5 0.58 -10.46 -2.07
C VAL A 5 0.08 -9.83 -3.38
N ASN A 6 -1.14 -9.28 -3.37
CA ASN A 6 -1.71 -8.59 -4.54
C ASN A 6 -1.00 -7.26 -4.89
N ALA A 7 -0.19 -6.72 -3.99
CA ALA A 7 0.69 -5.60 -4.31
C ALA A 7 2.05 -6.05 -4.89
N ILE A 8 2.60 -7.16 -4.42
CA ILE A 8 3.93 -7.63 -4.83
C ILE A 8 3.88 -8.39 -6.17
N GLU A 9 2.93 -9.31 -6.34
CA GLU A 9 2.87 -10.19 -7.52
C GLU A 9 2.75 -9.47 -8.87
N PRO A 10 1.96 -8.39 -9.01
CA PRO A 10 1.94 -7.62 -10.25
C PRO A 10 3.30 -7.02 -10.60
N LEU A 11 4.05 -6.53 -9.61
CA LEU A 11 5.38 -5.94 -9.83
C LEU A 11 6.39 -7.01 -10.28
N ARG A 12 6.37 -8.17 -9.62
CA ARG A 12 7.17 -9.33 -10.02
C ARG A 12 6.85 -9.76 -11.45
N MET A 13 5.56 -9.81 -11.78
CA MET A 13 5.10 -10.20 -13.11
C MET A 13 5.48 -9.15 -14.16
N ALA A 14 5.45 -7.85 -13.81
CA ALA A 14 5.87 -6.77 -14.70
C ALA A 14 7.35 -6.92 -15.09
N ASN A 15 8.23 -7.21 -14.12
CA ASN A 15 9.64 -7.52 -14.42
C ASN A 15 9.77 -8.69 -15.37
N ARG A 16 9.03 -9.77 -15.11
CA ARG A 16 9.07 -10.98 -15.96
C ARG A 16 8.62 -10.70 -17.38
N VAL A 17 7.47 -10.05 -17.58
CA VAL A 17 6.91 -9.88 -18.93
C VAL A 17 7.59 -8.78 -19.74
N SER A 18 8.19 -7.79 -19.06
CA SER A 18 8.96 -6.72 -19.72
C SER A 18 10.41 -7.16 -20.01
N GLY A 19 10.91 -8.16 -19.31
CA GLY A 19 12.33 -8.56 -19.36
C GLY A 19 13.27 -7.55 -18.68
N GLN A 20 12.74 -6.65 -17.84
CA GLN A 20 13.48 -5.60 -17.15
C GLN A 20 13.36 -5.75 -15.63
N SER A 21 14.39 -5.40 -14.89
CA SER A 21 14.33 -5.22 -13.43
C SER A 21 13.77 -3.83 -13.08
N ALA A 22 12.51 -3.58 -13.49
CA ALA A 22 11.87 -2.28 -13.35
C ALA A 22 11.39 -1.99 -11.93
N TYR A 23 11.17 -3.02 -11.13
CA TYR A 23 10.70 -2.95 -9.76
C TYR A 23 11.53 -3.84 -8.84
N GLU A 24 11.82 -3.29 -7.68
CA GLU A 24 12.30 -4.01 -6.50
C GLU A 24 11.33 -3.75 -5.35
N TRP A 25 11.19 -4.68 -4.43
CA TRP A 25 10.34 -4.53 -3.27
C TRP A 25 11.00 -5.10 -2.03
N LEU A 26 10.69 -4.46 -0.92
CA LEU A 26 11.11 -4.87 0.40
C LEU A 26 9.88 -5.04 1.28
N VAL A 27 9.83 -6.10 2.05
CA VAL A 27 8.88 -6.27 3.14
C VAL A 27 9.59 -5.91 4.43
N VAL A 28 9.05 -4.93 5.14
CA VAL A 28 9.72 -4.32 6.30
C VAL A 28 8.83 -4.49 7.53
N SER A 29 9.42 -4.92 8.63
CA SER A 29 8.82 -4.81 9.97
C SER A 29 9.64 -3.85 10.85
N PRO A 30 9.06 -3.32 11.95
CA PRO A 30 9.76 -2.35 12.80
C PRO A 30 11.08 -2.86 13.37
N ASP A 31 11.11 -4.11 13.76
CA ASP A 31 12.21 -4.80 14.47
C ASP A 31 12.96 -5.84 13.63
N GLY A 32 12.45 -6.17 12.45
CA GLY A 32 12.99 -7.23 11.60
C GLY A 32 12.42 -8.61 11.90
N GLU A 33 11.55 -8.72 12.91
CA GLU A 33 10.94 -9.98 13.29
C GLU A 33 9.75 -10.36 12.38
N PRO A 34 9.44 -11.65 12.25
CA PRO A 34 8.29 -12.11 11.49
C PRO A 34 6.97 -11.56 12.02
N VAL A 35 6.07 -11.19 11.12
CA VAL A 35 4.76 -10.67 11.44
C VAL A 35 3.68 -11.68 11.11
N THR A 36 2.81 -11.98 12.07
CA THR A 36 1.65 -12.86 11.85
C THR A 36 0.54 -12.08 11.14
N ALA A 37 0.15 -12.55 9.98
CA ALA A 37 -0.99 -12.00 9.25
C ALA A 37 -2.33 -12.43 9.88
N SER A 38 -3.42 -11.73 9.55
CA SER A 38 -4.76 -12.02 10.09
C SER A 38 -5.31 -13.43 9.75
N ASN A 39 -4.72 -14.12 8.79
CA ASN A 39 -5.03 -15.52 8.44
C ASN A 39 -4.14 -16.55 9.17
N GLY A 40 -3.31 -16.11 10.12
CA GLY A 40 -2.41 -16.97 10.90
C GLY A 40 -1.08 -17.30 10.23
N LEU A 41 -0.87 -16.95 8.97
CA LEU A 41 0.41 -17.15 8.29
C LEU A 41 1.45 -16.13 8.76
N MET A 42 2.67 -16.57 8.94
CA MET A 42 3.79 -15.70 9.26
C MET A 42 4.44 -15.17 7.98
N MET A 43 4.76 -13.88 8.01
CA MET A 43 5.52 -13.21 6.96
C MET A 43 6.87 -12.80 7.54
N THR A 44 7.94 -13.35 6.98
CA THR A 44 9.30 -12.94 7.31
C THR A 44 9.65 -11.67 6.53
N PRO A 45 10.03 -10.57 7.19
CA PRO A 45 10.43 -9.36 6.48
C PRO A 45 11.77 -9.56 5.75
N THR A 46 11.99 -8.76 4.71
CA THR A 46 13.27 -8.71 4.00
C THR A 46 14.33 -8.03 4.87
N THR A 47 13.91 -7.02 5.65
CA THR A 47 14.78 -6.22 6.50
C THR A 47 13.97 -5.53 7.60
N ARG A 48 14.65 -5.05 8.63
CA ARG A 48 14.04 -4.16 9.62
C ARG A 48 13.99 -2.72 9.10
N LEU A 49 13.08 -1.94 9.66
CA LEU A 49 12.83 -0.57 9.24
C LEU A 49 14.07 0.33 9.29
N GLY A 50 14.92 0.17 10.31
CA GLY A 50 16.11 1.01 10.50
C GLY A 50 17.22 0.76 9.47
N ASP A 51 17.22 -0.39 8.82
CA ASP A 51 18.23 -0.84 7.85
C ASP A 51 17.72 -0.81 6.41
N ALA A 52 16.47 -0.40 6.19
CA ALA A 52 15.90 -0.33 4.85
C ALA A 52 16.64 0.74 4.02
N PRO A 53 17.05 0.40 2.78
CA PRO A 53 17.65 1.37 1.87
C PRO A 53 16.64 2.43 1.44
N ASP A 54 17.13 3.46 0.73
CA ASP A 54 16.23 4.44 0.10
C ASP A 54 15.32 3.78 -0.93
N VAL A 55 14.06 4.18 -0.93
CA VAL A 55 13.01 3.67 -1.81
C VAL A 55 12.21 4.82 -2.42
N ASP A 56 11.54 4.56 -3.55
CA ASP A 56 10.74 5.56 -4.26
C ASP A 56 9.33 5.73 -3.69
N LEU A 57 8.80 4.72 -3.00
CA LEU A 57 7.42 4.69 -2.50
C LEU A 57 7.32 3.71 -1.32
N VAL A 58 6.63 4.13 -0.28
CA VAL A 58 6.37 3.30 0.91
C VAL A 58 4.88 3.01 1.03
N PHE A 59 4.51 1.75 1.19
CA PHE A 59 3.16 1.31 1.48
C PHE A 59 3.01 0.81 2.92
N ILE A 60 1.96 1.24 3.59
CA ILE A 60 1.55 0.70 4.89
C ILE A 60 0.51 -0.38 4.65
N CYS A 61 0.82 -1.61 5.01
CA CYS A 61 -0.11 -2.73 4.90
C CYS A 61 -0.85 -2.92 6.23
N GLY A 62 -2.15 -2.66 6.25
CA GLY A 62 -2.98 -2.84 7.44
C GLY A 62 -3.63 -4.22 7.51
N GLY A 63 -4.00 -4.61 8.72
CA GLY A 63 -4.74 -5.84 9.05
C GLY A 63 -6.00 -5.53 9.86
N ILE A 64 -6.60 -6.56 10.49
CA ILE A 64 -7.85 -6.45 11.23
C ILE A 64 -7.69 -5.46 12.42
N ASN A 65 -6.61 -5.56 13.19
CA ASN A 65 -6.38 -4.76 14.40
C ASN A 65 -5.49 -3.53 14.08
N VAL A 66 -5.79 -2.80 13.00
CA VAL A 66 -4.95 -1.69 12.57
C VAL A 66 -4.83 -0.57 13.61
N ARG A 67 -5.88 -0.34 14.41
CA ARG A 67 -5.87 0.74 15.42
C ARG A 67 -4.84 0.50 16.51
N GLU A 68 -4.75 -0.72 17.00
CA GLU A 68 -3.78 -1.13 18.02
C GLU A 68 -2.35 -1.22 17.45
N ALA A 69 -2.24 -1.52 16.16
CA ALA A 69 -0.94 -1.63 15.48
C ALA A 69 -0.31 -0.27 15.15
N VAL A 70 -1.09 0.81 15.12
CA VAL A 70 -0.55 2.16 14.82
C VAL A 70 0.05 2.80 16.07
N SER A 71 1.35 2.59 16.25
CA SER A 71 2.10 3.18 17.36
C SER A 71 2.45 4.66 17.14
N PRO A 72 2.70 5.45 18.20
CA PRO A 72 3.22 6.82 18.09
C PRO A 72 4.54 6.89 17.30
N ALA A 73 5.37 5.88 17.40
CA ALA A 73 6.63 5.77 16.65
C ALA A 73 6.38 5.66 15.14
N LEU A 74 5.40 4.86 14.71
CA LEU A 74 4.98 4.76 13.31
C LEU A 74 4.45 6.10 12.79
N VAL A 75 3.59 6.77 13.56
CA VAL A 75 3.05 8.10 13.19
C VAL A 75 4.18 9.12 12.99
N THR A 76 5.16 9.14 13.90
CA THR A 76 6.32 10.03 13.82
C THR A 76 7.17 9.73 12.58
N LEU A 77 7.40 8.44 12.29
CA LEU A 77 8.10 8.01 11.08
C LEU A 77 7.39 8.48 9.81
N LEU A 78 6.08 8.23 9.70
CA LEU A 78 5.28 8.60 8.52
C LEU A 78 5.34 10.12 8.27
N ARG A 79 5.24 10.92 9.32
CA ARG A 79 5.40 12.38 9.21
C ARG A 79 6.79 12.78 8.75
N ARG A 80 7.85 12.12 9.23
CA ARG A 80 9.22 12.35 8.78
C ARG A 80 9.44 12.00 7.31
N LEU A 81 8.89 10.88 6.85
CA LEU A 81 8.92 10.49 5.45
C LEU A 81 8.17 11.50 4.56
N ALA A 82 6.99 11.92 4.99
CA ALA A 82 6.19 12.92 4.28
C ALA A 82 6.91 14.28 4.19
N ALA A 83 7.62 14.72 5.25
CA ALA A 83 8.42 15.94 5.25
C ALA A 83 9.57 15.90 4.23
N ARG A 84 10.07 14.69 3.89
CA ARG A 84 11.05 14.46 2.82
C ARG A 84 10.38 14.30 1.44
N ARG A 85 9.09 14.58 1.33
CA ARG A 85 8.27 14.42 0.11
C ARG A 85 8.20 12.98 -0.41
N MET A 86 8.47 11.98 0.45
CA MET A 86 8.31 10.58 0.11
C MET A 86 6.87 10.29 -0.31
N PRO A 87 6.62 9.70 -1.46
CA PRO A 87 5.33 9.15 -1.82
C PRO A 87 4.92 8.07 -0.82
N LEU A 88 3.69 8.16 -0.29
CA LEU A 88 3.20 7.23 0.72
C LEU A 88 1.90 6.59 0.25
N GLY A 89 1.82 5.28 0.42
CA GLY A 89 0.65 4.51 0.11
C GLY A 89 0.12 3.72 1.31
N ALA A 90 -1.08 3.20 1.14
CA ALA A 90 -1.71 2.34 2.12
C ALA A 90 -2.57 1.27 1.45
N LEU A 91 -2.40 0.04 1.92
CA LEU A 91 -3.15 -1.12 1.46
C LEU A 91 -4.16 -1.52 2.54
N CYS A 92 -5.39 -1.80 2.12
CA CYS A 92 -6.47 -2.26 2.97
C CYS A 92 -6.77 -1.26 4.11
N THR A 93 -6.66 -1.67 5.37
CA THR A 93 -6.86 -0.82 6.55
C THR A 93 -5.66 0.08 6.87
N GLY A 94 -4.53 -0.08 6.18
CA GLY A 94 -3.32 0.73 6.39
C GLY A 94 -3.53 2.25 6.22
N GLY A 95 -4.58 2.65 5.49
CA GLY A 95 -4.99 4.04 5.38
C GLY A 95 -5.26 4.72 6.72
N TYR A 96 -5.63 3.95 7.74
CA TYR A 96 -5.79 4.45 9.10
C TYR A 96 -4.49 5.07 9.65
N ALA A 97 -3.34 4.44 9.41
CA ALA A 97 -2.06 4.95 9.86
C ALA A 97 -1.71 6.31 9.21
N LEU A 98 -1.98 6.47 7.93
CA LEU A 98 -1.77 7.74 7.23
C LEU A 98 -2.75 8.81 7.72
N ALA A 99 -4.02 8.46 7.97
CA ALA A 99 -5.01 9.37 8.52
C ALA A 99 -4.65 9.82 9.95
N GLN A 100 -4.24 8.89 10.81
CA GLN A 100 -3.77 9.16 12.17
C GLN A 100 -2.53 10.10 12.18
N ALA A 101 -1.69 9.99 11.18
CA ALA A 101 -0.56 10.89 11.00
C ALA A 101 -0.94 12.28 10.45
N GLY A 102 -2.21 12.50 10.05
CA GLY A 102 -2.69 13.72 9.40
C GLY A 102 -2.27 13.85 7.94
N LEU A 103 -1.79 12.77 7.32
CA LEU A 103 -1.20 12.78 5.98
C LEU A 103 -2.21 12.56 4.85
N LEU A 104 -3.48 12.32 5.20
CA LEU A 104 -4.59 12.23 4.25
C LEU A 104 -5.51 13.46 4.29
N ASP A 105 -5.25 14.43 5.14
CA ASP A 105 -6.04 15.66 5.22
C ASP A 105 -6.07 16.38 3.87
N GLY A 106 -7.27 16.64 3.32
CA GLY A 106 -7.46 17.25 2.00
C GLY A 106 -6.99 16.39 0.82
N HIS A 107 -6.78 15.09 1.04
CA HIS A 107 -6.55 14.11 -0.02
C HIS A 107 -7.76 13.22 -0.23
N HIS A 108 -8.01 12.87 -1.49
CA HIS A 108 -8.90 11.74 -1.78
C HIS A 108 -8.23 10.44 -1.35
N ALA A 109 -8.94 9.61 -0.59
CA ALA A 109 -8.41 8.36 -0.09
C ALA A 109 -9.46 7.25 -0.08
N THR A 110 -9.00 6.03 -0.31
CA THR A 110 -9.79 4.80 -0.22
C THR A 110 -9.24 3.94 0.93
N ILE A 111 -10.13 3.31 1.68
CA ILE A 111 -9.79 2.35 2.75
C ILE A 111 -10.69 1.12 2.62
N HIS A 112 -10.36 0.06 3.36
CA HIS A 112 -11.24 -1.11 3.45
C HIS A 112 -12.67 -0.70 3.81
N TRP A 113 -13.67 -1.22 3.10
CA TRP A 113 -15.06 -0.78 3.18
C TRP A 113 -15.63 -0.84 4.60
N GLU A 114 -15.27 -1.84 5.40
CA GLU A 114 -15.71 -1.98 6.80
C GLU A 114 -15.27 -0.81 7.70
N ASN A 115 -14.14 -0.18 7.38
CA ASN A 115 -13.57 0.90 8.17
C ASN A 115 -13.94 2.29 7.67
N ARG A 116 -14.59 2.39 6.50
CA ARG A 116 -14.84 3.66 5.82
C ARG A 116 -15.69 4.63 6.63
N SER A 117 -16.81 4.17 7.21
CA SER A 117 -17.69 5.02 8.02
C SER A 117 -16.98 5.55 9.26
N ALA A 118 -16.28 4.67 9.98
CA ALA A 118 -15.52 5.05 11.16
C ALA A 118 -14.36 6.02 10.84
N LEU A 119 -13.68 5.82 9.70
CA LEU A 119 -12.60 6.72 9.28
C LEU A 119 -13.15 8.10 8.90
N ARG A 120 -14.29 8.16 8.20
CA ARG A 120 -14.94 9.42 7.83
C ARG A 120 -15.36 10.24 9.05
N GLU A 121 -15.86 9.59 10.08
CA GLU A 121 -16.24 10.24 11.33
C GLU A 121 -15.01 10.73 12.10
N GLN A 122 -13.99 9.90 12.22
CA GLN A 122 -12.79 10.20 13.01
C GLN A 122 -11.86 11.22 12.33
N PHE A 123 -11.81 11.21 10.99
CA PHE A 123 -10.92 12.07 10.19
C PHE A 123 -11.71 12.85 9.11
N PRO A 124 -12.52 13.84 9.52
CA PRO A 124 -13.46 14.53 8.62
C PRO A 124 -12.78 15.36 7.52
N ARG A 125 -11.47 15.62 7.63
CA ARG A 125 -10.69 16.31 6.59
C ARG A 125 -10.20 15.41 5.46
N VAL A 126 -10.35 14.08 5.59
CA VAL A 126 -10.05 13.12 4.53
C VAL A 126 -11.21 13.07 3.54
N LEU A 127 -10.92 13.24 2.25
CA LEU A 127 -11.92 13.16 1.19
C LEU A 127 -12.14 11.70 0.81
N MET A 128 -13.07 11.03 1.51
CA MET A 128 -13.30 9.59 1.33
C MET A 128 -13.89 9.27 -0.04
N SER A 129 -13.25 8.32 -0.73
CA SER A 129 -13.63 7.80 -2.04
C SER A 129 -14.25 6.40 -1.94
N ASP A 130 -15.23 6.13 -2.82
CA ASP A 130 -15.88 4.82 -2.95
C ASP A 130 -15.20 3.92 -4.01
N ARG A 131 -14.13 4.40 -4.64
CA ARG A 131 -13.35 3.66 -5.65
C ARG A 131 -12.56 2.52 -5.00
N LEU A 132 -12.15 1.54 -5.80
CA LEU A 132 -11.27 0.45 -5.34
C LEU A 132 -9.94 0.98 -4.85
N PHE A 133 -9.39 1.99 -5.52
CA PHE A 133 -8.17 2.70 -5.14
C PHE A 133 -8.25 4.18 -5.52
N THR A 134 -7.37 4.96 -4.94
CA THR A 134 -7.21 6.38 -5.22
C THR A 134 -5.72 6.73 -5.29
N ILE A 135 -5.35 7.47 -6.31
CA ILE A 135 -4.05 8.14 -6.43
C ILE A 135 -4.34 9.63 -6.41
N ASP A 136 -3.89 10.30 -5.37
CA ASP A 136 -4.05 11.75 -5.22
C ASP A 136 -2.71 12.39 -4.85
N ARG A 137 -2.13 13.07 -5.82
CA ARG A 137 -0.79 13.66 -5.71
C ARG A 137 0.24 12.58 -5.35
N ASN A 138 0.83 12.63 -4.18
CA ASN A 138 1.79 11.66 -3.68
C ASN A 138 1.20 10.72 -2.60
N ARG A 139 -0.11 10.47 -2.65
CA ARG A 139 -0.83 9.52 -1.80
C ARG A 139 -1.50 8.43 -2.64
N TYR A 140 -1.28 7.18 -2.26
CA TYR A 140 -1.72 5.99 -2.99
C TYR A 140 -2.48 5.10 -2.01
N THR A 141 -3.80 5.03 -2.12
CA THR A 141 -4.60 4.26 -1.16
C THR A 141 -5.54 3.31 -1.90
N CYS A 142 -5.78 2.14 -1.33
CA CYS A 142 -6.72 1.18 -1.89
C CYS A 142 -7.50 0.45 -0.80
N SER A 143 -8.61 -0.14 -1.22
CA SER A 143 -9.39 -1.05 -0.40
C SER A 143 -8.63 -2.36 -0.15
N GLY A 144 -9.28 -3.32 0.47
CA GLY A 144 -8.72 -4.65 0.74
C GLY A 144 -8.89 -5.63 -0.41
N GLY A 145 -8.62 -6.91 -0.11
CA GLY A 145 -8.80 -8.01 -1.07
C GLY A 145 -7.87 -7.88 -2.26
N VAL A 146 -8.45 -7.81 -3.46
CA VAL A 146 -7.74 -7.71 -4.75
C VAL A 146 -7.50 -6.27 -5.21
N ALA A 147 -8.02 -5.26 -4.52
CA ALA A 147 -7.86 -3.86 -4.90
C ALA A 147 -6.39 -3.40 -5.03
N PRO A 148 -5.43 -3.88 -4.21
CA PRO A 148 -4.01 -3.58 -4.42
C PRO A 148 -3.49 -3.99 -5.80
N LEU A 149 -3.98 -5.09 -6.36
CA LEU A 149 -3.60 -5.55 -7.70
C LEU A 149 -3.95 -4.47 -8.74
N GLU A 150 -5.17 -3.92 -8.69
CA GLU A 150 -5.61 -2.87 -9.60
C GLU A 150 -4.76 -1.59 -9.47
N LEU A 151 -4.44 -1.20 -8.23
CA LEU A 151 -3.54 -0.08 -7.98
C LEU A 151 -2.16 -0.32 -8.60
N MET A 152 -1.57 -1.51 -8.42
CA MET A 152 -0.26 -1.84 -8.99
C MET A 152 -0.30 -1.93 -10.51
N LEU A 153 -1.36 -2.49 -11.11
CA LEU A 153 -1.54 -2.49 -12.56
C LEU A 153 -1.57 -1.06 -13.12
N LYS A 154 -2.20 -0.12 -12.38
CA LYS A 154 -2.17 1.31 -12.77
C LYS A 154 -0.77 1.92 -12.67
N LEU A 155 0.00 1.62 -11.63
CA LEU A 155 1.39 2.08 -11.51
C LEU A 155 2.29 1.48 -12.61
N ILE A 156 2.09 0.21 -12.94
CA ILE A 156 2.78 -0.47 -14.06
C ILE A 156 2.43 0.19 -15.40
N GLU A 157 1.16 0.48 -15.62
CA GLU A 157 0.70 1.18 -16.83
C GLU A 157 1.39 2.55 -16.99
N VAL A 158 1.50 3.32 -15.91
CA VAL A 158 2.14 4.64 -15.92
C VAL A 158 3.65 4.53 -16.18
N LYS A 159 4.34 3.54 -15.60
CA LYS A 159 5.81 3.41 -15.69
C LYS A 159 6.28 2.65 -16.92
N LEU A 160 5.58 1.56 -17.31
CA LEU A 160 6.01 0.64 -18.37
C LEU A 160 5.06 0.59 -19.57
N GLY A 161 3.99 1.37 -19.53
CA GLY A 161 3.00 1.46 -20.61
C GLY A 161 1.86 0.44 -20.50
N PRO A 162 0.77 0.68 -21.26
CA PRO A 162 -0.46 -0.11 -21.17
C PRO A 162 -0.27 -1.57 -21.64
N GLN A 163 0.60 -1.83 -22.62
CA GLN A 163 0.84 -3.18 -23.11
C GLN A 163 1.45 -4.09 -22.06
N VAL A 164 2.42 -3.59 -21.25
CA VAL A 164 2.99 -4.37 -20.13
C VAL A 164 1.93 -4.64 -19.08
N SER A 165 1.14 -3.63 -18.70
CA SER A 165 0.05 -3.78 -17.74
C SER A 165 -0.99 -4.82 -18.19
N GLN A 166 -1.38 -4.81 -19.47
CA GLN A 166 -2.30 -5.82 -20.04
C GLN A 166 -1.71 -7.24 -20.01
N ARG A 167 -0.42 -7.39 -20.33
CA ARG A 167 0.26 -8.70 -20.26
C ARG A 167 0.34 -9.20 -18.81
N VAL A 168 0.58 -8.31 -17.83
CA VAL A 168 0.54 -8.67 -16.42
C VAL A 168 -0.87 -9.10 -16.00
N SER A 169 -1.90 -8.34 -16.38
CA SER A 169 -3.30 -8.68 -16.11
C SER A 169 -3.67 -10.06 -16.68
N ALA A 170 -3.29 -10.36 -17.92
CA ALA A 170 -3.52 -11.66 -18.54
C ALA A 170 -2.80 -12.80 -17.82
N GLN A 171 -1.57 -12.59 -17.33
CA GLN A 171 -0.85 -13.60 -16.54
C GLN A 171 -1.50 -13.88 -15.18
N LEU A 172 -2.14 -12.87 -14.60
CA LEU A 172 -2.84 -12.99 -13.32
C LEU A 172 -4.32 -13.40 -13.48
N ILE A 173 -4.75 -13.64 -14.74
CA ILE A 173 -6.14 -14.04 -15.10
C ILE A 173 -7.15 -13.02 -14.56
N VAL A 174 -6.84 -11.75 -14.71
CA VAL A 174 -7.72 -10.64 -14.32
C VAL A 174 -8.23 -9.95 -15.59
N GLU A 175 -9.53 -10.01 -15.81
CA GLU A 175 -10.18 -9.28 -16.91
C GLU A 175 -10.23 -7.77 -16.57
N ARG A 176 -9.92 -6.94 -17.58
CA ARG A 176 -9.95 -5.47 -17.51
C ARG A 176 -10.82 -4.89 -18.61
#